data_f08ca9eee5fa6b7e9787818fd7c6dc95
#
_entry.id   f08ca9eee5fa6b7e9787818fd7c6dc95
#
_cell.length_a   1.000
_cell.length_b   1.000
_cell.length_c   1.000
_cell.angle_alpha   90.00
_cell.angle_beta   90.00
_cell.angle_gamma   90.00
#
_symmetry.space_group_name_H-M   'P 1'
#
loop_
_entity.id
_entity.type
_entity.pdbx_description
1 polymer ?
#
loop_
_entity_poly.entity_id
_entity_poly.type
_entity_poly.pdbx_seq_one_letter_code
_entity_poly.pdbx_strand_id
1 'polypeptide(L)'
;MRKGGGEMSSKARQDRILEILEKQGHVTVKYLTEVLHYSSATVNRDLNSLQSQQLIKRSYGGVEPVRSTYIPVFFRSHKMRAEKRHIGQAAAGFVKDGDTVFLDGSTTCQCMEQYLVGYRGLTVVTNNIVLAANLSAYDIKVICLGGTIVESPSMLYGPESVENAARYRVDKMFFSTGAVSKDGMIASGVYDLMLRAVAKNAKEVFYLVDHQKVDQPFHEIYCDFGAVDHVISNHDFDESTKKQYPNVDFVWVQA
;
A
#
# COMPACT_ATOMS: atom_id res chain seq x y z
N MET A 1 27.25 14.43 30.46
CA MET A 1 27.11 14.39 28.98
C MET A 1 25.76 13.76 28.63
N ARG A 2 24.76 14.58 28.30
CA ARG A 2 23.44 14.11 27.81
C ARG A 2 23.62 13.81 26.33
N LYS A 3 23.52 12.52 25.94
CA LYS A 3 23.46 12.11 24.53
C LYS A 3 22.11 12.60 23.96
N GLY A 4 22.17 13.50 22.99
CA GLY A 4 21.00 13.97 22.26
C GLY A 4 20.45 12.87 21.35
N GLY A 5 19.45 12.15 21.85
CA GLY A 5 18.52 11.42 20.99
C GLY A 5 17.42 12.39 20.60
N GLY A 6 17.30 12.67 19.30
CA GLY A 6 16.22 13.54 18.80
C GLY A 6 14.86 12.98 19.24
N GLU A 7 14.01 13.82 19.83
CA GLU A 7 12.65 13.45 20.22
C GLU A 7 11.86 13.00 18.98
N MET A 8 11.37 11.76 18.99
CA MET A 8 10.47 11.29 17.94
C MET A 8 9.20 12.15 17.90
N SER A 9 8.77 12.53 16.71
CA SER A 9 7.46 13.18 16.53
C SER A 9 6.33 12.27 17.09
N SER A 10 5.20 12.87 17.47
CA SER A 10 4.04 12.09 17.97
C SER A 10 3.63 11.03 16.95
N LYS A 11 3.64 11.36 15.66
CA LYS A 11 3.31 10.41 14.59
C LYS A 11 4.30 9.25 14.52
N ALA A 12 5.60 9.50 14.53
CA ALA A 12 6.62 8.45 14.51
C ALA A 12 6.54 7.54 15.75
N ARG A 13 6.15 8.10 16.91
CA ARG A 13 5.98 7.34 18.14
C ARG A 13 4.72 6.47 18.11
N GLN A 14 3.60 6.97 17.57
CA GLN A 14 2.39 6.20 17.34
C GLN A 14 2.65 5.04 16.37
N ASP A 15 3.39 5.28 15.30
CA ASP A 15 3.80 4.25 14.35
C ASP A 15 4.59 3.14 15.06
N ARG A 16 5.52 3.53 15.93
CA ARG A 16 6.31 2.56 16.69
C ARG A 16 5.49 1.74 17.69
N ILE A 17 4.48 2.34 18.31
CA ILE A 17 3.52 1.61 19.17
C ILE A 17 2.80 0.53 18.36
N LEU A 18 2.33 0.87 17.18
CA LEU A 18 1.61 -0.06 16.31
C LEU A 18 2.49 -1.21 15.82
N GLU A 19 3.75 -0.95 15.46
CA GLU A 19 4.72 -1.99 15.12
C GLU A 19 4.94 -2.99 16.28
N ILE A 20 5.03 -2.48 17.52
CA ILE A 20 5.18 -3.31 18.71
C ILE A 20 3.94 -4.19 18.90
N LEU A 21 2.75 -3.61 18.77
CA LEU A 21 1.48 -4.31 18.91
C LEU A 21 1.28 -5.37 17.80
N GLU A 22 1.72 -5.10 16.59
CA GLU A 22 1.67 -6.06 15.49
C GLU A 22 2.51 -7.31 15.78
N LYS A 23 3.72 -7.12 16.34
CA LYS A 23 4.64 -8.21 16.65
C LYS A 23 4.25 -9.02 17.88
N GLN A 24 3.72 -8.36 18.91
CA GLN A 24 3.48 -8.97 20.23
C GLN A 24 2.00 -9.23 20.55
N GLY A 25 1.09 -8.67 19.75
CA GLY A 25 -0.35 -8.77 19.93
C GLY A 25 -0.85 -7.90 21.08
N HIS A 26 -0.59 -8.27 22.32
CA HIS A 26 -1.00 -7.53 23.53
C HIS A 26 0.23 -7.07 24.32
N VAL A 27 0.26 -5.80 24.72
CA VAL A 27 1.32 -5.23 25.56
C VAL A 27 0.77 -4.33 26.67
N THR A 28 1.49 -4.22 27.77
CA THR A 28 1.12 -3.29 28.86
C THR A 28 1.60 -1.88 28.55
N VAL A 29 0.91 -0.87 29.10
CA VAL A 29 1.35 0.53 29.01
C VAL A 29 2.74 0.71 29.63
N LYS A 30 3.04 -0.02 30.70
CA LYS A 30 4.35 0.00 31.35
C LYS A 30 5.44 -0.47 30.36
N TYR A 31 5.21 -1.57 29.67
CA TYR A 31 6.15 -2.07 28.65
C TYR A 31 6.40 -1.03 27.54
N LEU A 32 5.33 -0.38 27.05
CA LEU A 32 5.47 0.67 26.04
C LEU A 32 6.30 1.87 26.55
N THR A 33 6.11 2.28 27.80
CA THR A 33 6.91 3.37 28.39
C THR A 33 8.39 3.03 28.50
N GLU A 34 8.69 1.78 28.85
CA GLU A 34 10.07 1.28 28.96
C GLU A 34 10.76 1.19 27.59
N VAL A 35 10.08 0.60 26.59
CA VAL A 35 10.66 0.38 25.25
C VAL A 35 10.80 1.68 24.46
N LEU A 36 9.83 2.59 24.60
CA LEU A 36 9.83 3.85 23.88
C LEU A 36 10.67 4.94 24.57
N HIS A 37 11.01 4.76 25.84
CA HIS A 37 11.70 5.76 26.67
C HIS A 37 10.97 7.10 26.80
N TYR A 38 9.64 7.05 26.85
CA TYR A 38 8.77 8.22 27.06
C TYR A 38 7.98 8.10 28.38
N SER A 39 7.52 9.25 28.88
CA SER A 39 6.67 9.27 30.07
C SER A 39 5.35 8.55 29.84
N SER A 40 4.78 7.99 30.92
CA SER A 40 3.44 7.36 30.88
C SER A 40 2.35 8.31 30.36
N ALA A 41 2.47 9.61 30.66
CA ALA A 41 1.54 10.63 30.17
C ALA A 41 1.63 10.78 28.63
N THR A 42 2.84 10.79 28.08
CA THR A 42 3.07 10.88 26.64
C THR A 42 2.55 9.64 25.91
N VAL A 43 2.88 8.45 26.41
CA VAL A 43 2.40 7.18 25.84
C VAL A 43 0.87 7.10 25.91
N ASN A 44 0.26 7.47 27.04
CA ASN A 44 -1.21 7.47 27.15
C ASN A 44 -1.88 8.45 26.19
N ARG A 45 -1.29 9.61 25.90
CA ARG A 45 -1.82 10.55 24.91
C ARG A 45 -1.80 9.94 23.51
N ASP A 46 -0.71 9.26 23.15
CA ASP A 46 -0.60 8.57 21.87
C ASP A 46 -1.60 7.40 21.79
N LEU A 47 -1.73 6.62 22.85
CA LEU A 47 -2.73 5.54 22.93
C LEU A 47 -4.17 6.05 22.82
N ASN A 48 -4.50 7.20 23.42
CA ASN A 48 -5.82 7.81 23.27
C ASN A 48 -6.07 8.23 21.82
N SER A 49 -5.07 8.80 21.17
CA SER A 49 -5.14 9.14 19.74
C SER A 49 -5.34 7.90 18.87
N LEU A 50 -4.60 6.83 19.12
CA LEU A 50 -4.73 5.57 18.39
C LEU A 50 -6.09 4.88 18.64
N GLN A 51 -6.59 4.96 19.86
CA GLN A 51 -7.91 4.42 20.22
C GLN A 51 -9.05 5.21 19.56
N SER A 52 -8.97 6.54 19.53
CA SER A 52 -9.97 7.37 18.82
C SER A 52 -10.00 7.11 17.31
N GLN A 53 -8.88 6.67 16.75
CA GLN A 53 -8.77 6.20 15.38
C GLN A 53 -9.19 4.72 15.18
N GLN A 54 -9.67 4.06 16.23
CA GLN A 54 -10.07 2.64 16.24
C GLN A 54 -8.95 1.66 15.84
N LEU A 55 -7.70 2.06 16.00
CA LEU A 55 -6.54 1.24 15.65
C LEU A 55 -6.14 0.27 16.75
N ILE A 56 -6.45 0.62 17.99
CA ILE A 56 -6.17 -0.17 19.18
C ILE A 56 -7.39 -0.28 20.06
N LYS A 57 -7.43 -1.33 20.87
CA LYS A 57 -8.39 -1.52 21.96
C LYS A 57 -7.63 -1.57 23.28
N ARG A 58 -8.12 -0.87 24.27
CA ARG A 58 -7.64 -0.98 25.64
C ARG A 58 -8.45 -2.05 26.38
N SER A 59 -7.75 -2.94 27.04
CA SER A 59 -8.32 -3.95 27.92
C SER A 59 -7.73 -3.82 29.32
N TYR A 60 -8.32 -4.53 30.30
CA TYR A 60 -7.75 -4.55 31.65
C TYR A 60 -6.34 -5.16 31.62
N GLY A 61 -5.33 -4.32 31.89
CA GLY A 61 -3.92 -4.71 31.90
C GLY A 61 -3.10 -4.34 30.66
N GLY A 62 -3.70 -3.83 29.59
CA GLY A 62 -2.88 -3.47 28.43
C GLY A 62 -3.62 -2.93 27.22
N VAL A 63 -2.94 -3.03 26.11
CA VAL A 63 -3.34 -2.53 24.81
C VAL A 63 -3.16 -3.64 23.79
N GLU A 64 -4.12 -3.80 22.91
CA GLU A 64 -4.08 -4.76 21.80
C GLU A 64 -4.51 -4.07 20.51
N PRO A 65 -4.01 -4.53 19.34
CA PRO A 65 -4.51 -4.04 18.07
C PRO A 65 -5.96 -4.48 17.88
N VAL A 66 -6.77 -3.65 17.23
CA VAL A 66 -8.09 -4.08 16.78
C VAL A 66 -7.88 -5.17 15.73
N ARG A 67 -8.14 -6.43 16.08
CA ARG A 67 -8.09 -7.56 15.15
C ARG A 67 -9.36 -7.53 14.30
N SER A 68 -9.25 -6.95 13.13
CA SER A 68 -10.17 -7.18 12.03
C SER A 68 -9.58 -8.35 11.21
N THR A 69 -10.40 -9.18 10.60
CA THR A 69 -9.97 -10.13 9.55
C THR A 69 -9.32 -9.41 8.38
N TYR A 70 -9.47 -8.11 8.36
CA TYR A 70 -8.91 -7.17 7.40
C TYR A 70 -7.94 -6.20 8.12
N ILE A 71 -6.67 -6.19 7.74
CA ILE A 71 -5.68 -5.26 8.29
C ILE A 71 -6.03 -3.84 7.81
N PRO A 72 -6.39 -2.90 8.70
CA PRO A 72 -6.77 -1.55 8.29
C PRO A 72 -5.70 -0.89 7.41
N VAL A 73 -6.10 -0.09 6.43
CA VAL A 73 -5.20 0.64 5.51
C VAL A 73 -4.11 1.40 6.25
N PHE A 74 -4.44 1.96 7.41
CA PHE A 74 -3.47 2.64 8.26
C PHE A 74 -2.28 1.73 8.64
N PHE A 75 -2.52 0.52 9.12
CA PHE A 75 -1.45 -0.44 9.41
C PHE A 75 -0.70 -0.86 8.15
N ARG A 76 -1.42 -1.09 7.07
CA ARG A 76 -0.81 -1.44 5.78
C ARG A 76 0.09 -0.34 5.22
N SER A 77 -0.25 0.94 5.44
CA SER A 77 0.55 2.08 4.98
C SER A 77 1.85 2.26 5.78
N HIS A 78 1.89 1.77 7.04
CA HIS A 78 3.07 1.86 7.89
C HIS A 78 3.95 0.61 7.80
N LYS A 79 3.32 -0.55 7.52
CA LYS A 79 4.04 -1.81 7.32
C LYS A 79 4.88 -1.73 6.05
N MET A 80 6.17 -2.05 6.15
CA MET A 80 7.11 -2.05 5.01
C MET A 80 7.16 -0.71 4.27
N ARG A 81 7.10 0.41 5.02
CA ARG A 81 7.02 1.74 4.41
C ARG A 81 8.26 2.12 3.62
N ALA A 82 9.45 1.73 4.09
CA ALA A 82 10.70 2.00 3.39
C ALA A 82 10.76 1.22 2.08
N GLU A 83 10.46 -0.07 2.13
CA GLU A 83 10.46 -0.98 1.00
C GLU A 83 9.43 -0.56 -0.06
N LYS A 84 8.20 -0.23 0.38
CA LYS A 84 7.17 0.29 -0.52
C LYS A 84 7.55 1.60 -1.18
N ARG A 85 8.32 2.45 -0.51
CA ARG A 85 8.86 3.68 -1.12
C ARG A 85 9.85 3.37 -2.22
N HIS A 86 10.77 2.43 -2.00
CA HIS A 86 11.73 2.02 -3.03
C HIS A 86 11.00 1.39 -4.23
N ILE A 87 10.01 0.52 -3.97
CA ILE A 87 9.17 -0.07 -5.02
C ILE A 87 8.41 1.04 -5.77
N GLY A 88 7.78 1.98 -5.05
CA GLY A 88 7.06 3.10 -5.64
C GLY A 88 7.95 4.04 -6.43
N GLN A 89 9.18 4.26 -6.00
CA GLN A 89 10.18 5.04 -6.73
C GLN A 89 10.58 4.36 -8.04
N ALA A 90 10.88 3.07 -7.99
CA ALA A 90 11.20 2.29 -9.18
C ALA A 90 10.02 2.28 -10.17
N ALA A 91 8.79 2.05 -9.68
CA ALA A 91 7.58 2.09 -10.50
C ALA A 91 7.35 3.45 -11.16
N ALA A 92 7.54 4.55 -10.42
CA ALA A 92 7.39 5.90 -10.96
C ALA A 92 8.41 6.19 -12.08
N GLY A 93 9.58 5.55 -12.08
CA GLY A 93 10.58 5.68 -13.14
C GLY A 93 10.11 5.18 -14.52
N PHE A 94 9.07 4.38 -14.59
CA PHE A 94 8.46 3.96 -15.84
C PHE A 94 7.46 4.98 -16.41
N VAL A 95 6.99 5.93 -15.61
CA VAL A 95 6.04 6.97 -16.06
C VAL A 95 6.77 7.99 -16.96
N LYS A 96 6.06 8.52 -17.95
CA LYS A 96 6.56 9.53 -18.89
C LYS A 96 5.64 10.76 -18.90
N ASP A 97 6.19 11.89 -19.34
CA ASP A 97 5.40 13.09 -19.60
C ASP A 97 4.25 12.77 -20.57
N GLY A 98 3.05 13.23 -20.27
CA GLY A 98 1.85 13.01 -21.07
C GLY A 98 1.13 11.68 -20.84
N ASP A 99 1.69 10.77 -20.03
CA ASP A 99 1.03 9.47 -19.76
C ASP A 99 -0.33 9.66 -19.07
N THR A 100 -1.23 8.73 -19.34
CA THR A 100 -2.39 8.45 -18.50
C THR A 100 -2.10 7.18 -17.72
N VAL A 101 -2.02 7.27 -16.39
CA VAL A 101 -1.71 6.12 -15.54
C VAL A 101 -2.87 5.78 -14.62
N PHE A 102 -3.09 4.48 -14.37
CA PHE A 102 -3.97 4.02 -13.31
C PHE A 102 -3.14 3.61 -12.10
N LEU A 103 -3.50 4.13 -10.93
CA LEU A 103 -2.95 3.73 -9.64
C LEU A 103 -4.07 3.17 -8.79
N ASP A 104 -3.95 1.90 -8.39
CA ASP A 104 -4.93 1.28 -7.51
C ASP A 104 -4.88 1.87 -6.08
N GLY A 105 -5.88 1.55 -5.27
CA GLY A 105 -5.98 2.02 -3.90
C GLY A 105 -5.00 1.39 -2.92
N SER A 106 -4.06 0.56 -3.35
CA SER A 106 -3.10 -0.10 -2.47
C SER A 106 -2.11 0.88 -1.84
N THR A 107 -1.65 0.54 -0.64
CA THR A 107 -0.61 1.34 0.04
C THR A 107 0.75 1.27 -0.65
N THR A 108 0.97 0.28 -1.52
CA THR A 108 2.19 0.16 -2.31
C THR A 108 2.16 1.16 -3.48
N CYS A 109 1.06 1.21 -4.24
CA CYS A 109 0.89 2.19 -5.31
C CYS A 109 0.82 3.63 -4.78
N GLN A 110 0.24 3.84 -3.60
CA GLN A 110 0.23 5.16 -2.95
C GLN A 110 1.64 5.71 -2.70
N CYS A 111 2.65 4.86 -2.52
CA CYS A 111 4.03 5.30 -2.35
C CYS A 111 4.64 5.93 -3.62
N MET A 112 4.01 5.79 -4.79
CA MET A 112 4.43 6.48 -6.01
C MET A 112 4.17 7.99 -5.96
N GLU A 113 3.18 8.45 -5.18
CA GLU A 113 2.67 9.83 -5.12
C GLU A 113 3.79 10.89 -5.16
N GLN A 114 4.75 10.79 -4.24
CA GLN A 114 5.82 11.78 -4.09
C GLN A 114 6.78 11.85 -5.30
N TYR A 115 6.82 10.82 -6.13
CA TYR A 115 7.70 10.72 -7.30
C TYR A 115 7.01 11.12 -8.60
N LEU A 116 5.70 11.37 -8.56
CA LEU A 116 4.91 11.77 -9.74
C LEU A 116 4.85 13.28 -9.94
N VAL A 117 5.22 14.07 -8.94
CA VAL A 117 5.07 15.53 -8.91
C VAL A 117 5.90 16.27 -9.96
N GLY A 118 6.81 15.63 -10.65
CA GLY A 118 7.66 16.29 -11.66
C GLY A 118 7.23 16.08 -13.11
N TYR A 119 6.29 15.19 -13.36
CA TYR A 119 5.87 14.85 -14.72
C TYR A 119 4.88 15.86 -15.29
N ARG A 120 5.10 16.29 -16.54
CA ARG A 120 4.25 17.25 -17.25
C ARG A 120 3.15 16.57 -18.02
N GLY A 121 1.93 17.13 -17.95
CA GLY A 121 0.77 16.60 -18.68
C GLY A 121 0.30 15.23 -18.20
N LEU A 122 0.73 14.79 -17.02
CA LEU A 122 0.34 13.52 -16.43
C LEU A 122 -1.15 13.51 -16.08
N THR A 123 -1.83 12.44 -16.42
CA THR A 123 -3.20 12.14 -15.96
C THR A 123 -3.17 10.91 -15.07
N VAL A 124 -3.69 11.01 -13.84
CA VAL A 124 -3.80 9.89 -12.89
C VAL A 124 -5.26 9.50 -12.74
N VAL A 125 -5.58 8.26 -13.04
CA VAL A 125 -6.88 7.63 -12.76
C VAL A 125 -6.71 6.76 -11.52
N THR A 126 -7.57 6.90 -10.52
CA THR A 126 -7.44 6.14 -9.27
C THR A 126 -8.79 5.94 -8.58
N ASN A 127 -8.87 4.89 -7.78
CA ASN A 127 -9.95 4.68 -6.82
C ASN A 127 -9.57 5.05 -5.39
N ASN A 128 -8.40 5.68 -5.18
CA ASN A 128 -7.92 6.12 -3.88
C ASN A 128 -8.21 7.61 -3.66
N ILE A 129 -9.14 7.92 -2.75
CA ILE A 129 -9.54 9.31 -2.43
C ILE A 129 -8.36 10.12 -1.90
N VAL A 130 -7.54 9.54 -1.03
CA VAL A 130 -6.40 10.24 -0.40
C VAL A 130 -5.35 10.57 -1.45
N LEU A 131 -5.01 9.61 -2.31
CA LEU A 131 -4.10 9.82 -3.42
C LEU A 131 -4.63 10.90 -4.39
N ALA A 132 -5.94 10.82 -4.72
CA ALA A 132 -6.56 11.81 -5.59
C ALA A 132 -6.51 13.22 -5.00
N ALA A 133 -6.84 13.37 -3.71
CA ALA A 133 -6.80 14.65 -3.02
C ALA A 133 -5.36 15.23 -2.97
N ASN A 134 -4.37 14.40 -2.65
CA ASN A 134 -2.98 14.83 -2.56
C ASN A 134 -2.43 15.28 -3.93
N LEU A 135 -2.61 14.46 -4.96
CA LEU A 135 -2.10 14.75 -6.30
C LEU A 135 -2.79 15.96 -6.95
N SER A 136 -4.06 16.23 -6.61
CA SER A 136 -4.80 17.39 -7.12
C SER A 136 -4.22 18.74 -6.66
N ALA A 137 -3.33 18.76 -5.67
CA ALA A 137 -2.61 19.95 -5.23
C ALA A 137 -1.44 20.32 -6.18
N TYR A 138 -1.12 19.47 -7.14
CA TYR A 138 -0.05 19.66 -8.12
C TYR A 138 -0.62 19.82 -9.53
N ASP A 139 0.23 20.13 -10.49
CA ASP A 139 -0.15 20.25 -11.91
C ASP A 139 -0.33 18.86 -12.56
N ILE A 140 -1.20 18.05 -11.96
CA ILE A 140 -1.54 16.70 -12.40
C ILE A 140 -3.06 16.62 -12.56
N LYS A 141 -3.51 16.20 -13.73
CA LYS A 141 -4.93 15.91 -13.93
C LYS A 141 -5.30 14.62 -13.19
N VAL A 142 -6.20 14.71 -12.21
CA VAL A 142 -6.62 13.55 -11.42
C VAL A 142 -8.08 13.20 -11.71
N ILE A 143 -8.32 11.92 -11.97
CA ILE A 143 -9.66 11.34 -12.17
C ILE A 143 -9.87 10.31 -11.06
N CYS A 144 -10.78 10.64 -10.13
CA CYS A 144 -11.21 9.72 -9.09
C CYS A 144 -12.45 8.95 -9.58
N LEU A 145 -12.39 7.61 -9.56
CA LEU A 145 -13.41 6.76 -10.21
C LEU A 145 -14.79 6.81 -9.56
N GLY A 146 -14.90 7.33 -8.34
CA GLY A 146 -16.18 7.32 -7.61
C GLY A 146 -16.53 5.95 -7.04
N GLY A 147 -17.73 5.84 -6.44
CA GLY A 147 -18.22 4.64 -5.78
C GLY A 147 -18.39 4.78 -4.28
N THR A 148 -18.58 3.66 -3.58
CA THR A 148 -18.73 3.59 -2.12
C THR A 148 -17.37 3.49 -1.43
N ILE A 149 -17.19 4.15 -0.30
CA ILE A 149 -15.99 3.98 0.53
C ILE A 149 -16.05 2.60 1.19
N VAL A 150 -15.13 1.70 0.84
CA VAL A 150 -15.16 0.30 1.31
C VAL A 150 -14.04 -0.03 2.29
N GLU A 151 -12.93 0.66 2.19
CA GLU A 151 -11.83 0.55 3.14
C GLU A 151 -11.52 1.94 3.67
N SER A 152 -11.99 2.21 4.88
CA SER A 152 -11.81 3.52 5.50
C SER A 152 -10.32 3.86 5.66
N PRO A 153 -9.90 5.08 5.31
CA PRO A 153 -10.73 6.13 4.72
C PRO A 153 -10.48 6.35 3.22
N SER A 154 -9.85 5.42 2.49
CA SER A 154 -9.14 5.82 1.29
C SER A 154 -9.60 5.20 -0.03
N MET A 155 -10.38 4.12 -0.02
CA MET A 155 -10.68 3.42 -1.27
C MET A 155 -12.17 3.48 -1.65
N LEU A 156 -12.42 3.76 -2.91
CA LEU A 156 -13.73 3.71 -3.55
C LEU A 156 -13.87 2.41 -4.32
N TYR A 157 -15.03 1.75 -4.17
CA TYR A 157 -15.39 0.58 -4.94
C TYR A 157 -16.91 0.46 -5.07
N GLY A 158 -17.36 -0.23 -6.09
CA GLY A 158 -18.75 -0.50 -6.41
C GLY A 158 -18.95 -0.66 -7.90
N PRO A 159 -20.18 -0.97 -8.34
CA PRO A 159 -20.52 -1.06 -9.77
C PRO A 159 -20.11 0.18 -10.56
N GLU A 160 -20.31 1.36 -9.96
CA GLU A 160 -19.96 2.66 -10.57
C GLU A 160 -18.44 2.78 -10.79
N SER A 161 -17.63 2.33 -9.83
CA SER A 161 -16.16 2.32 -9.96
C SER A 161 -15.71 1.42 -11.10
N VAL A 162 -16.31 0.23 -11.22
CA VAL A 162 -16.00 -0.74 -12.29
C VAL A 162 -16.41 -0.18 -13.66
N GLU A 163 -17.62 0.37 -13.76
CA GLU A 163 -18.13 0.98 -15.00
C GLU A 163 -17.28 2.17 -15.42
N ASN A 164 -16.93 3.05 -14.49
CA ASN A 164 -16.07 4.19 -14.77
C ASN A 164 -14.65 3.76 -15.16
N ALA A 165 -14.07 2.77 -14.47
CA ALA A 165 -12.76 2.24 -14.81
C ALA A 165 -12.68 1.74 -16.26
N ALA A 166 -13.73 1.07 -16.74
CA ALA A 166 -13.83 0.56 -18.11
C ALA A 166 -13.85 1.64 -19.20
N ARG A 167 -14.13 2.90 -18.86
CA ARG A 167 -14.19 4.03 -19.82
C ARG A 167 -12.82 4.60 -20.16
N TYR A 168 -11.81 4.36 -19.32
CA TYR A 168 -10.50 4.96 -19.50
C TYR A 168 -9.54 3.99 -20.18
N ARG A 169 -8.80 4.49 -21.16
CA ARG A 169 -7.60 3.84 -21.69
C ARG A 169 -6.40 4.44 -20.96
N VAL A 170 -5.54 3.59 -20.42
CA VAL A 170 -4.36 4.02 -19.69
C VAL A 170 -3.09 3.51 -20.37
N ASP A 171 -2.05 4.33 -20.34
CA ASP A 171 -0.75 3.92 -20.85
C ASP A 171 -0.13 2.88 -19.92
N LYS A 172 -0.28 3.09 -18.60
CA LYS A 172 0.26 2.18 -17.58
C LYS A 172 -0.74 1.97 -16.44
N MET A 173 -0.87 0.72 -16.03
CA MET A 173 -1.65 0.32 -14.86
C MET A 173 -0.70 -0.19 -13.78
N PHE A 174 -0.76 0.41 -12.60
CA PHE A 174 -0.03 -0.04 -11.42
C PHE A 174 -1.02 -0.57 -10.38
N PHE A 175 -0.78 -1.77 -9.90
CA PHE A 175 -1.62 -2.39 -8.88
C PHE A 175 -0.82 -3.26 -7.92
N SER A 176 -1.43 -3.58 -6.77
CA SER A 176 -0.86 -4.47 -5.76
C SER A 176 -1.96 -5.25 -5.08
N THR A 177 -1.68 -6.48 -4.66
CA THR A 177 -2.61 -7.33 -3.93
C THR A 177 -2.10 -7.67 -2.54
N GLY A 178 -2.87 -8.45 -1.79
CA GLY A 178 -2.53 -8.88 -0.43
C GLY A 178 -1.45 -9.95 -0.37
N ALA A 179 -1.37 -10.80 -1.39
CA ALA A 179 -0.44 -11.92 -1.45
C ALA A 179 -0.10 -12.32 -2.89
N VAL A 180 1.00 -13.01 -3.05
CA VAL A 180 1.43 -13.71 -4.27
C VAL A 180 2.20 -14.96 -3.86
N SER A 181 1.99 -16.06 -4.57
CA SER A 181 2.84 -17.25 -4.39
C SER A 181 4.20 -17.07 -5.08
N LYS A 182 5.21 -17.84 -4.67
CA LYS A 182 6.54 -17.75 -5.31
C LYS A 182 6.56 -18.27 -6.75
N ASP A 183 5.60 -19.10 -7.14
CA ASP A 183 5.39 -19.54 -8.52
C ASP A 183 4.51 -18.56 -9.35
N GLY A 184 4.19 -17.38 -8.79
CA GLY A 184 3.62 -16.26 -9.53
C GLY A 184 2.10 -16.19 -9.55
N MET A 185 1.37 -16.96 -8.71
CA MET A 185 -0.08 -16.83 -8.59
C MET A 185 -0.43 -15.62 -7.71
N ILE A 186 -1.05 -14.61 -8.32
CA ILE A 186 -1.46 -13.36 -7.65
C ILE A 186 -2.81 -13.55 -6.97
N ALA A 187 -2.87 -13.25 -5.68
CA ALA A 187 -4.07 -13.37 -4.88
C ALA A 187 -5.20 -12.43 -5.36
N SER A 188 -6.42 -12.96 -5.33
CA SER A 188 -7.64 -12.19 -5.52
C SER A 188 -7.88 -11.21 -4.37
N GLY A 189 -8.61 -10.15 -4.68
CA GLY A 189 -9.00 -9.12 -3.73
C GLY A 189 -10.38 -8.56 -4.03
N VAL A 190 -10.86 -7.69 -3.15
CA VAL A 190 -12.20 -7.07 -3.27
C VAL A 190 -12.37 -6.28 -4.58
N TYR A 191 -11.28 -5.85 -5.21
CA TYR A 191 -11.29 -4.93 -6.37
C TYR A 191 -11.08 -5.62 -7.72
N ASP A 192 -11.09 -6.92 -7.78
CA ASP A 192 -10.73 -7.71 -8.97
C ASP A 192 -11.48 -7.28 -10.23
N LEU A 193 -12.79 -7.07 -10.14
CA LEU A 193 -13.59 -6.65 -11.29
C LEU A 193 -13.13 -5.30 -11.86
N MET A 194 -12.79 -4.36 -10.99
CA MET A 194 -12.26 -3.07 -11.40
C MET A 194 -10.86 -3.20 -12.01
N LEU A 195 -9.97 -3.97 -11.38
CA LEU A 195 -8.63 -4.23 -11.88
C LEU A 195 -8.68 -4.88 -13.27
N ARG A 196 -9.57 -5.88 -13.46
CA ARG A 196 -9.81 -6.51 -14.77
C ARG A 196 -10.32 -5.54 -15.82
N ALA A 197 -11.20 -4.61 -15.42
CA ALA A 197 -11.74 -3.59 -16.33
C ALA A 197 -10.64 -2.62 -16.80
N VAL A 198 -9.75 -2.19 -15.91
CA VAL A 198 -8.61 -1.35 -16.26
C VAL A 198 -7.58 -2.11 -17.10
N ALA A 199 -7.21 -3.33 -16.71
CA ALA A 199 -6.18 -4.11 -17.40
C ALA A 199 -6.51 -4.36 -18.89
N LYS A 200 -7.79 -4.55 -19.22
CA LYS A 200 -8.25 -4.67 -20.61
C LYS A 200 -7.94 -3.45 -21.47
N ASN A 201 -7.80 -2.29 -20.88
CA ASN A 201 -7.63 -1.00 -21.55
C ASN A 201 -6.24 -0.38 -21.26
N ALA A 202 -5.36 -1.09 -20.56
CA ALA A 202 -3.99 -0.68 -20.29
C ALA A 202 -3.07 -1.13 -21.42
N LYS A 203 -2.03 -0.33 -21.74
CA LYS A 203 -0.97 -0.72 -22.68
C LYS A 203 0.11 -1.56 -22.00
N GLU A 204 0.42 -1.23 -20.74
CA GLU A 204 1.39 -1.94 -19.90
C GLU A 204 0.82 -2.10 -18.49
N VAL A 205 1.00 -3.26 -17.88
CA VAL A 205 0.48 -3.65 -16.56
C VAL A 205 1.63 -3.95 -15.61
N PHE A 206 1.69 -3.23 -14.49
CA PHE A 206 2.73 -3.31 -13.48
C PHE A 206 2.17 -3.87 -12.18
N TYR A 207 2.71 -4.97 -11.71
CA TYR A 207 2.40 -5.53 -10.39
C TYR A 207 3.47 -5.13 -9.38
N LEU A 208 3.05 -4.47 -8.30
CA LEU A 208 3.94 -3.98 -7.24
C LEU A 208 3.77 -4.84 -6.00
N VAL A 209 4.86 -5.44 -5.52
CA VAL A 209 4.76 -6.35 -4.38
C VAL A 209 5.98 -6.27 -3.46
N ASP A 210 5.76 -6.17 -2.14
CA ASP A 210 6.82 -6.29 -1.16
C ASP A 210 7.02 -7.76 -0.72
N HIS A 211 8.24 -8.10 -0.29
CA HIS A 211 8.65 -9.46 0.06
C HIS A 211 7.78 -10.13 1.12
N GLN A 212 7.12 -9.38 2.00
CA GLN A 212 6.25 -9.96 3.02
C GLN A 212 4.93 -10.51 2.47
N LYS A 213 4.59 -10.15 1.24
CA LYS A 213 3.40 -10.67 0.56
C LYS A 213 3.66 -11.96 -0.21
N VAL A 214 4.92 -12.32 -0.38
CA VAL A 214 5.32 -13.55 -1.07
C VAL A 214 5.05 -14.76 -0.15
N ASP A 215 4.43 -15.79 -0.71
CA ASP A 215 4.01 -17.02 -0.03
C ASP A 215 3.06 -16.81 1.17
N GLN A 216 2.36 -15.69 1.23
CA GLN A 216 1.26 -15.57 2.19
C GLN A 216 0.06 -16.40 1.71
N PRO A 217 -0.67 -17.06 2.64
CA PRO A 217 -1.82 -17.87 2.26
C PRO A 217 -2.94 -17.01 1.66
N PHE A 218 -3.54 -17.51 0.59
CA PHE A 218 -4.75 -16.96 -0.03
C PHE A 218 -5.60 -18.08 -0.62
N HIS A 219 -6.88 -17.81 -0.87
CA HIS A 219 -7.84 -18.83 -1.30
C HIS A 219 -8.31 -18.64 -2.74
N GLU A 220 -8.20 -17.41 -3.27
CA GLU A 220 -8.68 -17.07 -4.61
C GLU A 220 -7.57 -16.43 -5.42
N ILE A 221 -7.52 -16.75 -6.71
CA ILE A 221 -6.53 -16.26 -7.65
C ILE A 221 -7.15 -15.18 -8.52
N TYR A 222 -6.49 -14.02 -8.59
CA TYR A 222 -6.80 -12.97 -9.55
C TYR A 222 -6.27 -13.32 -10.94
N CYS A 223 -4.97 -13.56 -11.04
CA CYS A 223 -4.26 -13.96 -12.25
C CYS A 223 -2.91 -14.57 -11.87
N ASP A 224 -2.09 -14.90 -12.85
CA ASP A 224 -0.68 -15.23 -12.67
C ASP A 224 0.20 -14.08 -13.22
N PHE A 225 1.52 -14.23 -13.08
CA PHE A 225 2.47 -13.24 -13.62
C PHE A 225 2.40 -13.11 -15.14
N GLY A 226 1.91 -14.11 -15.87
CA GLY A 226 1.74 -14.02 -17.33
C GLY A 226 0.69 -12.98 -17.78
N ALA A 227 -0.12 -12.47 -16.86
CA ALA A 227 -1.10 -11.43 -17.11
C ALA A 227 -0.58 -9.99 -16.87
N VAL A 228 0.70 -9.84 -16.52
CA VAL A 228 1.35 -8.55 -16.29
C VAL A 228 2.61 -8.42 -17.14
N ASP A 229 3.01 -7.20 -17.45
CA ASP A 229 4.24 -6.93 -18.22
C ASP A 229 5.46 -6.77 -17.30
N HIS A 230 5.23 -6.24 -16.08
CA HIS A 230 6.30 -5.96 -15.12
C HIS A 230 5.92 -6.40 -13.71
N VAL A 231 6.87 -7.00 -13.00
CA VAL A 231 6.79 -7.29 -11.56
C VAL A 231 7.89 -6.49 -10.85
N ILE A 232 7.50 -5.50 -10.03
CA ILE A 232 8.45 -4.67 -9.29
C ILE A 232 8.41 -5.08 -7.82
N SER A 233 9.52 -5.59 -7.31
CA SER A 233 9.58 -6.18 -5.97
C SER A 233 10.95 -6.01 -5.31
N ASN A 234 10.96 -5.96 -3.97
CA ASN A 234 12.16 -6.17 -3.18
C ASN A 234 12.38 -7.65 -2.78
N HIS A 235 11.59 -8.57 -3.35
CA HIS A 235 11.85 -10.01 -3.35
C HIS A 235 12.48 -10.38 -4.69
N ASP A 236 13.61 -11.07 -4.65
CA ASP A 236 14.23 -11.62 -5.86
C ASP A 236 13.59 -12.99 -6.13
N PHE A 237 12.69 -13.02 -7.11
CA PHE A 237 12.08 -14.27 -7.56
C PHE A 237 13.16 -15.16 -8.21
N ASP A 238 13.08 -16.46 -7.96
CA ASP A 238 14.08 -17.39 -8.44
C ASP A 238 14.07 -17.54 -9.99
N GLU A 239 15.14 -18.09 -10.52
CA GLU A 239 15.32 -18.28 -11.97
C GLU A 239 14.30 -19.25 -12.57
N SER A 240 13.72 -20.17 -11.78
CA SER A 240 12.68 -21.08 -12.26
C SER A 240 11.39 -20.34 -12.51
N THR A 241 11.00 -19.46 -11.60
CA THR A 241 9.83 -18.58 -11.74
C THR A 241 10.01 -17.62 -12.93
N LYS A 242 11.15 -16.96 -13.03
CA LYS A 242 11.44 -16.04 -14.16
C LYS A 242 11.36 -16.75 -15.51
N LYS A 243 11.88 -17.98 -15.62
CA LYS A 243 11.80 -18.79 -16.84
C LYS A 243 10.38 -19.23 -17.19
N GLN A 244 9.52 -19.41 -16.22
CA GLN A 244 8.09 -19.73 -16.45
C GLN A 244 7.36 -18.56 -17.11
N TYR A 245 7.80 -17.32 -16.86
CA TYR A 245 7.19 -16.08 -17.38
C TYR A 245 8.19 -15.25 -18.20
N PRO A 246 8.64 -15.76 -19.36
CA PRO A 246 9.74 -15.16 -20.14
C PRO A 246 9.44 -13.79 -20.74
N ASN A 247 8.16 -13.40 -20.80
CA ASN A 247 7.72 -12.09 -21.31
C ASN A 247 7.54 -11.06 -20.22
N VAL A 248 7.75 -11.43 -18.95
CA VAL A 248 7.58 -10.55 -17.79
C VAL A 248 8.94 -9.96 -17.38
N ASP A 249 8.99 -8.65 -17.27
CA ASP A 249 10.17 -7.96 -16.75
C ASP A 249 10.15 -7.94 -15.22
N PHE A 250 11.11 -8.62 -14.59
CA PHE A 250 11.26 -8.67 -13.14
C PHE A 250 12.24 -7.61 -12.67
N VAL A 251 11.73 -6.53 -12.12
CA VAL A 251 12.52 -5.42 -11.58
C VAL A 251 12.76 -5.65 -10.08
N TRP A 252 13.96 -6.08 -9.74
CA TRP A 252 14.35 -6.24 -8.34
C TRP A 252 14.85 -4.92 -7.75
N VAL A 253 14.28 -4.52 -6.62
CA VAL A 253 14.58 -3.28 -5.92
C VAL A 253 15.29 -3.61 -4.60
N GLN A 254 16.53 -3.17 -4.46
CA GLN A 254 17.25 -3.27 -3.20
C GLN A 254 16.63 -2.31 -2.18
N ALA A 255 16.25 -2.84 -1.01
CA ALA A 255 15.67 -2.08 0.10
C ALA A 255 16.76 -1.59 1.07
#